data_1db1d149b537b3f528be8c4a8ae33a3f
#
_entry.id   1db1d149b537b3f528be8c4a8ae33a3f
#
_cell.length_a   1.000
_cell.length_b   1.000
_cell.length_c   1.000
_cell.angle_alpha   90.00
_cell.angle_beta   90.00
_cell.angle_gamma   90.00
#
_symmetry.space_group_name_H-M   'P 1'
#
loop_
_entity.id
_entity.type
_entity.pdbx_description
1 polymer ?
#
loop_
_entity_poly.entity_id
_entity_poly.type
_entity_poly.pdbx_seq_one_letter_code
_entity_poly.pdbx_strand_id
1 'polypeptide(L)'
;MLLSSLEGFAITSVKIEGVDHEFSTIPGIVEDVTEIVLNLKQIRFKRQIEDVDNELVSISISGQDKITAGDFQKFISGFQILNSDQVICNLDPKVQIQMEITIDKGRGYVTSEENKNASAQLGTIFVDSIFTPIKNVKYHVEDFRVEQKTDYEKLVFDIAVSYTHLTLPTNSGV
;
A
#
# COMPACT_ATOMS: atom_id res chain seq x y z
N MET A 1 3.93 16.53 9.32
CA MET A 1 3.70 15.59 10.43
C MET A 1 2.66 14.52 10.11
N LEU A 2 1.41 14.84 9.75
CA LEU A 2 0.36 13.83 9.49
C LEU A 2 0.74 12.80 8.41
N LEU A 3 1.41 13.23 7.33
CA LEU A 3 1.81 12.36 6.23
C LEU A 3 2.99 11.42 6.54
N SER A 4 3.76 11.69 7.58
CA SER A 4 5.00 10.96 7.89
C SER A 4 5.02 10.28 9.24
N SER A 5 4.05 10.56 10.11
CA SER A 5 4.05 10.09 11.50
C SER A 5 3.22 8.83 11.74
N LEU A 6 2.22 8.58 10.87
CA LEU A 6 1.33 7.45 11.03
C LEU A 6 1.92 6.20 10.39
N GLU A 7 1.78 5.09 11.09
CA GLU A 7 2.18 3.78 10.62
C GLU A 7 1.16 3.23 9.64
N GLY A 8 1.65 2.46 8.67
CA GLY A 8 0.84 1.75 7.72
C GLY A 8 1.56 0.51 7.20
N PHE A 9 0.92 -0.15 6.26
CA PHE A 9 1.42 -1.39 5.67
C PHE A 9 1.49 -1.24 4.16
N ALA A 10 2.58 -1.72 3.57
CA ALA A 10 2.79 -1.68 2.14
C ALA A 10 3.67 -2.85 1.68
N ILE A 11 3.67 -3.11 0.39
CA ILE A 11 4.57 -4.07 -0.23
C ILE A 11 5.97 -3.46 -0.29
N THR A 12 6.97 -4.19 0.18
CA THR A 12 8.39 -3.77 0.19
C THR A 12 9.22 -4.52 -0.84
N SER A 13 8.85 -5.77 -1.13
CA SER A 13 9.52 -6.55 -2.15
C SER A 13 8.56 -7.48 -2.89
N VAL A 14 8.90 -7.77 -4.13
CA VAL A 14 8.19 -8.69 -5.01
C VAL A 14 9.19 -9.60 -5.69
N LYS A 15 8.90 -10.88 -5.75
CA LYS A 15 9.63 -11.84 -6.55
C LYS A 15 8.65 -12.54 -7.46
N ILE A 16 8.91 -12.54 -8.76
CA ILE A 16 8.06 -13.19 -9.77
C ILE A 16 8.87 -14.32 -10.36
N GLU A 17 8.29 -15.50 -10.46
CA GLU A 17 8.96 -16.65 -11.06
C GLU A 17 9.26 -16.42 -12.54
N GLY A 18 10.52 -16.69 -12.94
CA GLY A 18 10.99 -16.47 -14.30
C GLY A 18 11.36 -15.01 -14.63
N VAL A 19 11.42 -14.14 -13.65
CA VAL A 19 11.80 -12.73 -13.79
C VAL A 19 13.04 -12.45 -12.94
N ASP A 20 14.10 -11.95 -13.58
CA ASP A 20 15.36 -11.62 -12.90
C ASP A 20 15.47 -10.13 -12.54
N HIS A 21 14.74 -9.25 -13.24
CA HIS A 21 14.80 -7.80 -13.05
C HIS A 21 13.49 -7.10 -13.44
N GLU A 22 13.29 -5.90 -12.96
CA GLU A 22 12.08 -5.09 -13.11
C GLU A 22 11.72 -4.69 -14.57
N PHE A 23 12.69 -4.71 -15.47
CA PHE A 23 12.49 -4.35 -16.89
C PHE A 23 12.20 -5.56 -17.77
N SER A 24 11.86 -6.70 -17.21
CA SER A 24 11.50 -7.91 -17.93
C SER A 24 10.05 -7.89 -18.38
N THR A 25 9.76 -8.69 -19.41
CA THR A 25 8.40 -8.99 -19.84
C THR A 25 8.10 -10.46 -19.57
N ILE A 26 6.86 -10.77 -19.23
CA ILE A 26 6.43 -12.14 -18.96
C ILE A 26 5.58 -12.61 -20.14
N PRO A 27 5.96 -13.71 -20.81
CA PRO A 27 5.18 -14.23 -21.93
C PRO A 27 3.73 -14.54 -21.54
N GLY A 28 2.76 -13.96 -22.25
CA GLY A 28 1.33 -14.17 -22.01
C GLY A 28 0.72 -13.27 -20.93
N ILE A 29 1.45 -12.27 -20.45
CA ILE A 29 0.94 -11.15 -19.66
C ILE A 29 1.06 -9.89 -20.51
N VAL A 30 0.03 -9.06 -20.46
CA VAL A 30 -0.06 -7.85 -21.29
C VAL A 30 0.86 -6.75 -20.74
N GLU A 31 0.86 -6.58 -19.41
CA GLU A 31 1.66 -5.60 -18.71
C GLU A 31 3.10 -6.09 -18.53
N ASP A 32 4.05 -5.17 -18.57
CA ASP A 32 5.43 -5.45 -18.19
C ASP A 32 5.58 -5.52 -16.64
N VAL A 33 6.73 -6.03 -16.19
CA VAL A 33 7.01 -6.17 -14.76
C VAL A 33 6.97 -4.82 -14.04
N THR A 34 7.40 -3.74 -14.70
CA THR A 34 7.36 -2.38 -14.13
C THR A 34 5.93 -1.94 -13.88
N GLU A 35 5.01 -2.17 -14.83
CA GLU A 35 3.59 -1.85 -14.65
C GLU A 35 2.95 -2.70 -13.55
N ILE A 36 3.26 -3.99 -13.49
CA ILE A 36 2.79 -4.88 -12.42
C ILE A 36 3.23 -4.35 -11.05
N VAL A 37 4.50 -3.97 -10.90
CA VAL A 37 5.04 -3.40 -9.67
C VAL A 37 4.35 -2.08 -9.32
N LEU A 38 4.11 -1.19 -10.29
CA LEU A 38 3.39 0.06 -10.07
C LEU A 38 1.94 -0.18 -9.61
N ASN A 39 1.27 -1.18 -10.17
CA ASN A 39 -0.08 -1.56 -9.74
C ASN A 39 -0.08 -2.16 -8.33
N LEU A 40 0.91 -2.97 -8.00
CA LEU A 40 1.09 -3.54 -6.65
C LEU A 40 1.31 -2.45 -5.60
N LYS A 41 2.05 -1.39 -5.89
CA LYS A 41 2.25 -0.23 -5.00
C LYS A 41 0.95 0.50 -4.63
N GLN A 42 -0.07 0.38 -5.46
CA GLN A 42 -1.36 1.02 -5.23
C GLN A 42 -2.25 0.23 -4.26
N ILE A 43 -1.92 -1.03 -3.96
CA ILE A 43 -2.68 -1.84 -3.01
C ILE A 43 -2.58 -1.22 -1.62
N ARG A 44 -3.71 -1.12 -0.95
CA ARG A 44 -3.81 -0.59 0.41
C ARG A 44 -4.20 -1.70 1.38
N PHE A 45 -3.40 -1.84 2.42
CA PHE A 45 -3.56 -2.88 3.43
C PHE A 45 -4.05 -2.29 4.75
N LYS A 46 -4.90 -3.05 5.42
CA LYS A 46 -5.31 -2.83 6.80
C LYS A 46 -4.97 -4.08 7.60
N ARG A 47 -4.31 -3.93 8.74
CA ARG A 47 -4.03 -5.05 9.64
C ARG A 47 -5.33 -5.68 10.14
N GLN A 48 -5.42 -6.99 10.06
CA GLN A 48 -6.57 -7.77 10.51
C GLN A 48 -6.25 -8.54 11.80
N ILE A 49 -5.02 -9.02 11.94
CA ILE A 49 -4.55 -9.75 13.11
C ILE A 49 -3.57 -8.85 13.88
N GLU A 50 -3.81 -8.68 15.18
CA GLU A 50 -2.89 -7.97 16.06
C GLU A 50 -1.55 -8.72 16.13
N ASP A 51 -0.44 -7.97 16.26
CA ASP A 51 0.94 -8.46 16.32
C ASP A 51 1.55 -9.01 15.01
N VAL A 52 0.86 -8.94 13.88
CA VAL A 52 1.46 -9.22 12.57
C VAL A 52 1.97 -7.92 11.97
N ASP A 53 3.29 -7.73 11.98
CA ASP A 53 3.96 -6.55 11.43
C ASP A 53 4.55 -6.81 10.04
N ASN A 54 4.77 -8.07 9.68
CA ASN A 54 5.22 -8.49 8.34
C ASN A 54 4.57 -9.81 7.91
N GLU A 55 4.43 -10.00 6.63
CA GLU A 55 3.93 -11.25 6.05
C GLU A 55 4.58 -11.49 4.67
N LEU A 56 5.18 -12.66 4.50
CA LEU A 56 5.61 -13.16 3.19
C LEU A 56 4.48 -14.02 2.61
N VAL A 57 3.97 -13.61 1.48
CA VAL A 57 2.82 -14.24 0.83
C VAL A 57 3.23 -14.82 -0.52
N SER A 58 3.05 -16.13 -0.68
CA SER A 58 3.23 -16.79 -1.97
C SER A 58 1.89 -16.89 -2.68
N ILE A 59 1.81 -16.34 -3.87
CA ILE A 59 0.61 -16.22 -4.69
C ILE A 59 0.81 -17.05 -5.94
N SER A 60 -0.14 -17.93 -6.24
CA SER A 60 -0.17 -18.72 -7.48
C SER A 60 -1.56 -18.61 -8.09
N ILE A 61 -1.65 -18.00 -9.26
CA ILE A 61 -2.91 -17.77 -9.98
C ILE A 61 -2.81 -18.31 -11.39
N SER A 62 -3.86 -19.03 -11.81
CA SER A 62 -3.98 -19.58 -13.15
C SER A 62 -5.45 -19.60 -13.58
N GLY A 63 -5.72 -19.64 -14.88
CA GLY A 63 -7.06 -19.80 -15.42
C GLY A 63 -7.95 -18.56 -15.34
N GLN A 64 -7.36 -17.38 -15.23
CA GLN A 64 -8.07 -16.10 -15.20
C GLN A 64 -7.52 -15.19 -16.31
N ASP A 65 -8.38 -14.33 -16.86
CA ASP A 65 -7.97 -13.33 -17.86
C ASP A 65 -7.42 -12.06 -17.20
N LYS A 66 -7.75 -11.85 -15.93
CA LYS A 66 -7.44 -10.64 -15.20
C LYS A 66 -7.18 -10.96 -13.73
N ILE A 67 -6.11 -10.40 -13.20
CA ILE A 67 -5.78 -10.49 -11.78
C ILE A 67 -6.08 -9.15 -11.11
N THR A 68 -6.81 -9.22 -10.01
CA THR A 68 -7.13 -8.08 -9.16
C THR A 68 -6.50 -8.22 -7.78
N ALA A 69 -6.40 -7.11 -7.05
CA ALA A 69 -5.94 -7.15 -5.67
C ALA A 69 -6.81 -8.05 -4.77
N GLY A 70 -8.11 -8.17 -5.10
CA GLY A 70 -9.02 -9.05 -4.40
C GLY A 70 -8.66 -10.54 -4.50
N ASP A 71 -8.02 -10.96 -5.58
CA ASP A 71 -7.55 -12.34 -5.72
C ASP A 71 -6.40 -12.65 -4.76
N PHE A 72 -5.61 -11.65 -4.41
CA PHE A 72 -4.51 -11.80 -3.43
C PHE A 72 -5.03 -11.99 -2.01
N GLN A 73 -6.24 -11.48 -1.70
CA GLN A 73 -6.82 -11.64 -0.37
C GLN A 73 -6.97 -13.10 0.07
N LYS A 74 -7.10 -14.02 -0.88
CA LYS A 74 -7.21 -15.45 -0.61
C LYS A 74 -5.93 -16.06 -0.02
N PHE A 75 -4.79 -15.43 -0.28
CA PHE A 75 -3.47 -15.88 0.13
C PHE A 75 -2.93 -15.11 1.35
N ILE A 76 -3.53 -13.96 1.65
CA ILE A 76 -3.11 -13.07 2.75
C ILE A 76 -3.98 -13.34 3.96
N SER A 77 -3.36 -13.61 5.10
CA SER A 77 -4.07 -13.92 6.35
C SER A 77 -4.00 -12.79 7.38
N GLY A 78 -2.88 -12.10 7.48
CA GLY A 78 -2.64 -11.05 8.47
C GLY A 78 -3.24 -9.69 8.11
N PHE A 79 -3.50 -9.47 6.82
CA PHE A 79 -3.94 -8.18 6.30
C PHE A 79 -5.20 -8.28 5.47
N GLN A 80 -5.99 -7.22 5.47
CA GLN A 80 -7.13 -7.03 4.60
C GLN A 80 -6.78 -6.02 3.50
N ILE A 81 -7.12 -6.33 2.27
CA ILE A 81 -6.99 -5.42 1.13
C ILE A 81 -8.22 -4.52 1.09
N LEU A 82 -8.00 -3.21 1.02
CA LEU A 82 -9.06 -2.19 1.05
C LEU A 82 -9.58 -1.84 -0.35
N ASN A 83 -8.72 -1.95 -1.37
CA ASN A 83 -9.03 -1.65 -2.76
C ASN A 83 -8.96 -2.92 -3.63
N SER A 84 -9.85 -3.85 -3.37
CA SER A 84 -9.92 -5.15 -4.05
C SER A 84 -10.12 -5.05 -5.57
N ASP A 85 -10.71 -3.95 -6.04
CA ASP A 85 -10.99 -3.71 -7.46
C ASP A 85 -9.76 -3.29 -8.27
N GLN A 86 -8.63 -3.00 -7.59
CA GLN A 86 -7.39 -2.61 -8.26
C GLN A 86 -6.91 -3.73 -9.17
N VAL A 87 -6.77 -3.42 -10.45
CA VAL A 87 -6.22 -4.35 -11.46
C VAL A 87 -4.72 -4.39 -11.32
N ILE A 88 -4.16 -5.58 -11.30
CA ILE A 88 -2.72 -5.82 -11.22
C ILE A 88 -2.16 -6.10 -12.61
N CYS A 89 -2.71 -7.10 -13.29
CA CYS A 89 -2.34 -7.42 -14.67
C CYS A 89 -3.44 -8.20 -15.38
N ASN A 90 -3.36 -8.21 -16.72
CA ASN A 90 -4.18 -9.02 -17.61
C ASN A 90 -3.30 -10.13 -18.21
N LEU A 91 -3.78 -11.35 -18.20
CA LEU A 91 -3.01 -12.51 -18.65
C LEU A 91 -3.85 -13.42 -19.55
N ASP A 92 -3.15 -14.22 -20.37
CA ASP A 92 -3.80 -15.30 -21.11
C ASP A 92 -4.25 -16.39 -20.11
N PRO A 93 -5.48 -16.92 -20.20
CA PRO A 93 -5.99 -17.97 -19.31
C PRO A 93 -5.13 -19.24 -19.21
N LYS A 94 -4.25 -19.45 -20.17
CA LYS A 94 -3.32 -20.59 -20.19
C LYS A 94 -2.05 -20.35 -19.38
N VAL A 95 -1.79 -19.11 -18.98
CA VAL A 95 -0.59 -18.72 -18.24
C VAL A 95 -0.85 -18.82 -16.75
N GLN A 96 0.12 -19.37 -16.04
CA GLN A 96 0.18 -19.38 -14.59
C GLN A 96 1.22 -18.36 -14.16
N ILE A 97 0.86 -17.49 -13.24
CA ILE A 97 1.78 -16.59 -12.58
C ILE A 97 2.01 -17.04 -11.15
N GLN A 98 3.28 -17.10 -10.77
CA GLN A 98 3.69 -17.33 -9.38
C GLN A 98 4.51 -16.13 -8.92
N MET A 99 4.13 -15.58 -7.79
CA MET A 99 4.85 -14.45 -7.20
C MET A 99 4.87 -14.56 -5.67
N GLU A 100 5.92 -14.05 -5.09
CA GLU A 100 6.03 -13.85 -3.65
C GLU A 100 6.07 -12.34 -3.38
N ILE A 101 5.22 -11.88 -2.47
CA ILE A 101 5.20 -10.49 -2.04
C ILE A 101 5.50 -10.42 -0.54
N THR A 102 6.27 -9.42 -0.14
CA THR A 102 6.51 -9.13 1.27
C THR A 102 5.73 -7.88 1.64
N ILE A 103 4.89 -7.99 2.65
CA ILE A 103 4.15 -6.88 3.23
C ILE A 103 4.82 -6.54 4.55
N ASP A 104 5.22 -5.29 4.73
CA ASP A 104 5.88 -4.81 5.94
C ASP A 104 5.16 -3.59 6.52
N LYS A 105 5.45 -3.32 7.78
CA LYS A 105 5.03 -2.14 8.52
C LYS A 105 6.08 -1.04 8.38
N GLY A 106 5.63 0.18 8.17
CA GLY A 106 6.52 1.33 8.10
C GLY A 106 5.80 2.66 8.30
N ARG A 107 6.51 3.75 8.08
CA ARG A 107 6.00 5.12 8.20
C ARG A 107 6.40 5.95 6.99
N GLY A 108 5.48 6.79 6.54
CA GLY A 108 5.74 7.72 5.45
C GLY A 108 6.03 7.02 4.12
N TYR A 109 7.15 7.36 3.51
CA TYR A 109 7.64 6.83 2.26
C TYR A 109 9.06 6.28 2.44
N VAL A 110 9.28 5.07 1.96
CA VAL A 110 10.58 4.39 2.01
C VAL A 110 10.96 3.98 0.59
N THR A 111 12.18 4.29 0.19
CA THR A 111 12.68 3.98 -1.15
C THR A 111 13.03 2.50 -1.30
N SER A 112 13.05 2.01 -2.53
CA SER A 112 13.47 0.64 -2.83
C SER A 112 14.91 0.35 -2.39
N GLU A 113 15.78 1.37 -2.39
CA GLU A 113 17.17 1.24 -1.92
C GLU A 113 17.24 1.00 -0.41
N GLU A 114 16.39 1.66 0.36
CA GLU A 114 16.29 1.47 1.81
C GLU A 114 15.65 0.12 2.18
N ASN A 115 14.77 -0.39 1.32
CA ASN A 115 14.15 -1.70 1.49
C ASN A 115 15.09 -2.86 1.14
N LYS A 116 16.23 -2.59 0.47
CA LYS A 116 17.20 -3.63 0.14
C LYS A 116 17.82 -4.26 1.36
N ASN A 117 17.58 -5.55 1.53
CA ASN A 117 18.25 -6.36 2.53
C ASN A 117 19.43 -7.13 1.91
N ALA A 118 20.57 -7.15 2.59
CA ALA A 118 21.77 -7.85 2.14
C ALA A 118 21.60 -9.37 1.98
N SER A 119 20.54 -9.94 2.57
CA SER A 119 20.18 -11.36 2.52
C SER A 119 19.09 -11.70 1.52
N ALA A 120 18.72 -10.76 0.64
CA ALA A 120 17.67 -11.00 -0.33
C ALA A 120 18.06 -12.06 -1.36
N GLN A 121 17.09 -12.87 -1.75
CA GLN A 121 17.26 -13.89 -2.79
C GLN A 121 17.43 -13.22 -4.16
N LEU A 122 18.18 -13.88 -5.05
CA LEU A 122 18.30 -13.46 -6.45
C LEU A 122 16.92 -13.37 -7.12
N GLY A 123 16.71 -12.33 -7.93
CA GLY A 123 15.43 -12.09 -8.60
C GLY A 123 14.38 -11.38 -7.71
N THR A 124 14.75 -10.94 -6.50
CA THR A 124 13.87 -10.10 -5.68
C THR A 124 13.92 -8.65 -6.15
N ILE A 125 12.77 -8.11 -6.49
CA ILE A 125 12.58 -6.71 -6.89
C ILE A 125 12.13 -5.94 -5.66
N PHE A 126 12.91 -4.96 -5.23
CA PHE A 126 12.54 -4.07 -4.13
C PHE A 126 11.68 -2.93 -4.66
N VAL A 127 10.66 -2.60 -3.91
CA VAL A 127 9.62 -1.65 -4.31
C VAL A 127 9.65 -0.46 -3.37
N ASP A 128 9.52 0.75 -3.93
CA ASP A 128 9.27 1.93 -3.08
C ASP A 128 7.94 1.80 -2.38
N SER A 129 7.94 1.96 -1.08
CA SER A 129 6.77 1.68 -0.25
C SER A 129 6.13 2.96 0.28
N ILE A 130 4.83 3.10 0.08
CA ILE A 130 4.02 4.20 0.61
C ILE A 130 3.22 3.67 1.79
N PHE A 131 3.77 3.83 2.99
CA PHE A 131 3.15 3.33 4.23
C PHE A 131 2.06 4.25 4.76
N THR A 132 2.11 5.54 4.43
CA THR A 132 1.13 6.50 4.96
C THR A 132 -0.30 6.14 4.56
N PRO A 133 -1.21 6.04 5.53
CA PRO A 133 -2.65 5.85 5.25
C PRO A 133 -3.33 7.14 4.76
N ILE A 134 -2.65 8.28 4.88
CA ILE A 134 -3.19 9.59 4.55
C ILE A 134 -2.91 9.90 3.07
N LYS A 135 -3.96 10.18 2.31
CA LYS A 135 -3.87 10.53 0.89
C LYS A 135 -3.63 12.02 0.67
N ASN A 136 -4.32 12.84 1.44
CA ASN A 136 -4.27 14.29 1.28
C ASN A 136 -4.63 14.99 2.59
N VAL A 137 -3.98 16.13 2.84
CA VAL A 137 -4.27 17.01 3.97
C VAL A 137 -4.41 18.43 3.45
N LYS A 138 -5.55 19.03 3.71
CA LYS A 138 -5.80 20.46 3.47
C LYS A 138 -6.12 21.11 4.80
N TYR A 139 -5.75 22.37 4.94
CA TYR A 139 -6.16 23.15 6.10
C TYR A 139 -6.55 24.57 5.64
N HIS A 140 -7.45 25.16 6.35
CA HIS A 140 -7.79 26.57 6.21
C HIS A 140 -8.14 27.13 7.59
N VAL A 141 -8.00 28.44 7.70
CA VAL A 141 -8.30 29.18 8.92
C VAL A 141 -9.55 30.02 8.65
N GLU A 142 -10.52 29.93 9.56
CA GLU A 142 -11.77 30.71 9.53
C GLU A 142 -11.80 31.65 10.72
N ASP A 143 -12.25 32.88 10.50
CA ASP A 143 -12.54 33.79 11.60
C ASP A 143 -13.68 33.24 12.43
N PHE A 144 -13.49 33.14 13.73
CA PHE A 144 -14.49 32.60 14.64
C PHE A 144 -14.84 33.61 15.73
N ARG A 145 -16.13 33.88 15.85
CA ARG A 145 -16.66 34.80 16.84
C ARG A 145 -17.18 34.04 18.05
N VAL A 146 -16.64 34.37 19.24
CA VAL A 146 -17.18 33.89 20.54
C VAL A 146 -17.75 35.08 21.27
N GLU A 147 -19.06 35.10 21.40
CA GLU A 147 -19.84 36.21 22.02
C GLU A 147 -19.54 37.56 21.34
N GLN A 148 -18.89 38.49 22.06
CA GLN A 148 -18.53 39.82 21.56
C GLN A 148 -17.09 39.96 21.12
N LYS A 149 -16.28 38.89 21.26
CA LYS A 149 -14.89 38.88 20.86
C LYS A 149 -14.74 38.27 19.48
N THR A 150 -14.08 38.97 18.56
CA THR A 150 -13.83 38.57 17.16
C THR A 150 -12.40 38.12 16.91
N ASP A 151 -11.58 38.00 17.96
CA ASP A 151 -10.13 37.76 17.86
C ASP A 151 -9.77 36.28 17.87
N TYR A 152 -10.74 35.38 17.65
CA TYR A 152 -10.52 33.96 17.61
C TYR A 152 -10.49 33.45 16.17
N GLU A 153 -9.56 32.52 15.90
CA GLU A 153 -9.46 31.80 14.64
C GLU A 153 -9.79 30.33 14.86
N LYS A 154 -10.53 29.75 13.93
CA LYS A 154 -10.83 28.32 13.89
C LYS A 154 -9.99 27.66 12.82
N LEU A 155 -9.16 26.71 13.20
CA LEU A 155 -8.38 25.90 12.29
C LEU A 155 -9.18 24.67 11.85
N VAL A 156 -9.42 24.53 10.55
CA VAL A 156 -10.15 23.41 9.95
C VAL A 156 -9.18 22.56 9.15
N PHE A 157 -9.16 21.26 9.40
CA PHE A 157 -8.39 20.27 8.67
C PHE A 157 -9.31 19.33 7.90
N ASP A 158 -9.05 19.21 6.60
CA ASP A 158 -9.64 18.18 5.74
C ASP A 158 -8.60 17.10 5.48
N ILE A 159 -8.80 15.92 6.04
CA ILE A 159 -7.86 14.80 5.94
C ILE A 159 -8.51 13.65 5.17
N ALA A 160 -8.01 13.40 3.97
CA ALA A 160 -8.41 12.25 3.16
C ALA A 160 -7.54 11.03 3.52
N VAL A 161 -8.16 9.95 3.95
CA VAL A 161 -7.51 8.71 4.38
C VAL A 161 -7.90 7.52 3.48
N SER A 162 -7.07 6.49 3.47
CA SER A 162 -7.34 5.27 2.71
C SER A 162 -8.41 4.38 3.37
N TYR A 163 -8.66 4.55 4.68
CA TYR A 163 -9.67 3.83 5.44
C TYR A 163 -10.17 4.68 6.62
N THR A 164 -11.40 4.43 7.05
CA THR A 164 -12.14 5.27 8.02
C THR A 164 -11.80 5.03 9.50
N HIS A 165 -10.87 4.15 9.83
CA HIS A 165 -10.55 3.78 11.21
C HIS A 165 -9.17 4.27 11.65
N LEU A 166 -8.92 5.58 11.52
CA LEU A 166 -7.78 6.25 12.15
C LEU A 166 -8.25 6.85 13.47
N THR A 167 -7.85 6.25 14.58
CA THR A 167 -7.93 6.92 15.88
C THR A 167 -6.82 7.96 15.95
N LEU A 168 -7.11 9.17 15.50
CA LEU A 168 -6.28 10.32 15.83
C LEU A 168 -6.47 10.58 17.35
N PRO A 169 -5.37 10.78 18.11
CA PRO A 169 -5.51 11.23 19.48
C PRO A 169 -6.17 12.62 19.46
N THR A 170 -7.45 12.66 19.78
CA THR A 170 -8.15 13.92 20.02
C THR A 170 -7.68 14.46 21.37
N ASN A 171 -6.72 15.36 21.34
CA ASN A 171 -6.40 16.16 22.48
C ASN A 171 -7.50 17.23 22.59
N SER A 172 -8.55 16.95 23.35
CA SER A 172 -9.49 17.96 23.80
C SER A 172 -8.78 18.75 24.90
N GLY A 173 -7.99 19.73 24.49
CA GLY A 173 -7.48 20.75 25.39
C GLY A 173 -8.64 21.64 25.85
N VAL A 174 -8.86 21.68 27.13
CA VAL A 174 -9.68 22.66 27.84
C VAL A 174 -8.99 24.01 27.81
#